data_1b9d05818e9d384272b157b8d391ec07
#
_entry.id   1b9d05818e9d384272b157b8d391ec07
#
_cell.length_a   1.000
_cell.length_b   1.000
_cell.length_c   1.000
_cell.angle_alpha   90.00
_cell.angle_beta   90.00
_cell.angle_gamma   90.00
#
_symmetry.space_group_name_H-M   'P 1'
#
loop_
_entity.id
_entity.type
_entity.pdbx_description
1 polymer ?
#
loop_
_entity_poly.entity_id
_entity_poly.type
_entity_poly.pdbx_seq_one_letter_code
_entity_poly.pdbx_strand_id
1 'polypeptide(L)' 'MFKKIWNRIRVKRGENEKLTRKEQILVELRRGQGTARQLSDRMDLKLSIVRTNLSALHNMGAIRDTGTDAGQESVWEVVE' A
#
# COMPACT_ATOMS: atom_id res chain seq x y z
N MET A 1 1.59 -10.71 13.46
CA MET A 1 2.45 -9.54 13.42
C MET A 1 1.79 -8.32 12.80
N PHE A 2 1.11 -8.48 11.67
CA PHE A 2 0.47 -7.35 11.00
C PHE A 2 -0.78 -6.85 11.67
N LYS A 3 -1.40 -7.64 12.53
CA LYS A 3 -2.53 -7.19 13.32
C LYS A 3 -2.17 -5.97 14.17
N LYS A 4 -0.92 -5.89 14.65
CA LYS A 4 -0.46 -4.73 15.41
C LYS A 4 -0.37 -3.48 14.54
N ILE A 5 0.07 -3.66 13.29
CA ILE A 5 0.11 -2.54 12.35
C ILE A 5 -1.29 -2.02 12.10
N TRP A 6 -2.25 -2.92 11.87
CA TRP A 6 -3.63 -2.51 11.64
C TRP A 6 -4.26 -1.81 12.83
N ASN A 7 -3.93 -2.26 14.05
CA ASN A 7 -4.42 -1.58 15.24
C ASN A 7 -3.86 -0.15 15.32
N ARG A 8 -2.62 0.05 14.92
CA ARG A 8 -1.99 1.36 14.92
C ARG A 8 -2.53 2.24 13.80
N ILE A 9 -2.84 1.63 12.65
CA ILE A 9 -3.34 2.33 11.47
C ILE A 9 -4.86 2.44 11.47
N ARG A 10 -5.52 2.10 12.55
CA ARG A 10 -6.96 2.25 12.65
C ARG A 10 -7.30 3.73 12.45
N VAL A 11 -7.69 4.05 11.25
CA VAL A 11 -7.86 5.43 10.83
C VAL A 11 -9.22 5.93 11.24
N LYS A 12 -9.22 6.98 12.04
CA LYS A 12 -10.41 7.76 12.26
C LYS A 12 -10.45 8.86 11.22
N ARG A 13 -11.64 9.40 10.99
CA ARG A 13 -11.79 10.49 10.05
C ARG A 13 -10.87 11.65 10.43
N GLY A 14 -10.08 12.11 9.46
CA GLY A 14 -9.19 13.25 9.65
C GLY A 14 -7.81 12.91 10.17
N GLU A 15 -7.52 11.64 10.42
CA GLU A 15 -6.20 11.22 10.93
C GLU A 15 -5.26 10.70 9.85
N ASN A 16 -5.69 10.62 8.60
CA ASN A 16 -4.87 10.10 7.50
C ASN A 16 -3.56 10.86 7.35
N GLU A 17 -3.59 12.15 7.57
CA GLU A 17 -2.41 13.00 7.40
C GLU A 17 -1.33 12.73 8.44
N LYS A 18 -1.65 12.01 9.52
CA LYS A 18 -0.67 11.63 10.54
C LYS A 18 0.02 10.32 10.22
N LEU A 19 -0.41 9.62 9.19
CA LEU A 19 0.18 8.35 8.80
C LEU A 19 1.45 8.58 7.99
N THR A 20 2.40 7.66 8.13
CA THR A 20 3.56 7.64 7.25
C THR A 20 3.10 7.29 5.84
N ARG A 21 3.95 7.53 4.85
CA ARG A 21 3.65 7.20 3.47
C ARG A 21 3.37 5.71 3.32
N LYS A 22 4.16 4.86 3.97
CA LYS A 22 3.94 3.41 3.93
C LYS A 22 2.59 3.04 4.48
N GLU A 23 2.20 3.65 5.59
CA GLU A 23 0.91 3.39 6.21
C GLU A 23 -0.24 3.83 5.33
N GLN A 24 -0.10 4.98 4.67
CA GLN A 24 -1.10 5.46 3.73
C GLN A 24 -1.29 4.48 2.57
N ILE A 25 -0.19 3.93 2.06
CA ILE A 25 -0.25 2.96 0.97
C ILE A 25 -0.92 1.67 1.44
N LEU A 26 -0.61 1.21 2.67
CA LEU A 26 -1.28 0.03 3.23
C LEU A 26 -2.79 0.23 3.33
N VAL A 27 -3.21 1.39 3.83
CA VAL A 27 -4.64 1.70 3.94
C VAL A 27 -5.29 1.66 2.56
N GLU A 28 -4.64 2.24 1.57
CA GLU A 28 -5.16 2.27 0.22
C GLU A 28 -5.28 0.86 -0.37
N LEU A 29 -4.27 0.02 -0.18
CA LEU A 29 -4.29 -1.36 -0.64
C LEU A 29 -5.34 -2.20 0.09
N ARG A 30 -5.61 -1.88 1.34
CA ARG A 30 -6.64 -2.57 2.10
C ARG A 30 -8.04 -2.28 1.56
N ARG A 31 -8.23 -1.11 0.99
CA ARG A 31 -9.48 -0.75 0.32
C ARG A 31 -9.67 -1.52 -0.98
N GLY A 32 -8.57 -1.86 -1.64
CA GLY A 32 -8.60 -2.63 -2.87
C GLY A 32 -7.19 -2.83 -3.39
N GLN A 33 -6.88 -4.05 -3.77
CA GLN A 33 -5.58 -4.36 -4.35
C GLN A 33 -5.34 -3.52 -5.61
N GLY A 34 -4.07 -3.35 -5.96
CA GLY A 34 -3.73 -2.55 -7.13
C GLY A 34 -2.27 -2.60 -7.46
N THR A 35 -1.94 -1.98 -8.59
CA THR A 35 -0.56 -1.82 -9.05
C THR A 35 0.03 -0.52 -8.51
N ALA A 36 1.36 -0.40 -8.64
CA ALA A 36 2.03 0.85 -8.26
C ALA A 36 1.47 2.03 -9.05
N ARG A 37 1.17 1.83 -10.32
CA ARG A 37 0.63 2.89 -11.17
C ARG A 37 -0.75 3.33 -10.70
N GLN A 38 -1.61 2.37 -10.35
CA GLN A 38 -2.93 2.68 -9.83
C GLN A 38 -2.85 3.45 -8.52
N LEU A 39 -1.94 3.05 -7.63
CA LEU A 39 -1.74 3.75 -6.37
C LEU A 39 -1.21 5.16 -6.60
N SER A 40 -0.28 5.32 -7.53
CA SER A 40 0.23 6.63 -7.91
C SER A 40 -0.90 7.56 -8.33
N ASP A 41 -1.81 7.06 -9.16
CA ASP A 41 -2.95 7.85 -9.62
C ASP A 41 -3.93 8.16 -8.49
N ARG A 42 -4.27 7.14 -7.69
CA ARG A 42 -5.24 7.32 -6.60
C ARG A 42 -4.75 8.29 -5.53
N MET A 43 -3.46 8.23 -5.24
CA MET A 43 -2.87 8.98 -4.12
C MET A 43 -2.20 10.27 -4.58
N ASP A 44 -2.17 10.51 -5.88
CA ASP A 44 -1.49 11.67 -6.47
C ASP A 44 -0.04 11.75 -6.02
N LEU A 45 0.67 10.64 -6.14
CA LEU A 45 2.07 10.52 -5.77
C LEU A 45 2.90 10.14 -6.98
N LYS A 46 4.18 10.50 -6.94
CA LYS A 46 5.12 10.06 -7.98
C LYS A 46 5.24 8.54 -7.94
N LEU A 47 5.27 7.94 -9.12
CA LEU A 47 5.38 6.48 -9.25
C LEU A 47 6.63 5.95 -8.55
N SER A 48 7.75 6.66 -8.63
CA SER A 48 8.99 6.25 -7.97
C SER A 48 8.83 6.18 -6.45
N ILE A 49 8.10 7.12 -5.88
CA ILE A 49 7.83 7.13 -4.43
C ILE A 49 6.97 5.91 -4.06
N VAL A 50 5.93 5.66 -4.84
CA VAL A 50 5.06 4.50 -4.59
C VAL A 50 5.85 3.20 -4.69
N ARG A 51 6.66 3.04 -5.72
CA ARG A 51 7.46 1.82 -5.91
C ARG A 51 8.45 1.61 -4.78
N THR A 52 9.12 2.65 -4.33
CA THR A 52 10.06 2.56 -3.21
C THR A 52 9.37 2.07 -1.95
N ASN A 53 8.20 2.64 -1.67
CA ASN A 53 7.44 2.25 -0.49
C ASN A 53 6.86 0.83 -0.61
N LEU A 54 6.41 0.44 -1.79
CA LEU A 54 5.93 -0.92 -2.03
C LEU A 54 7.05 -1.95 -1.83
N SER A 55 8.27 -1.66 -2.31
CA SER A 55 9.41 -2.53 -2.08
C SER A 55 9.69 -2.69 -0.59
N ALA A 56 9.66 -1.61 0.16
CA ALA A 56 9.88 -1.67 1.60
C ALA A 56 8.80 -2.49 2.29
N LEU A 57 7.53 -2.28 1.92
CA LEU A 57 6.42 -3.04 2.48
C LEU A 57 6.51 -4.52 2.14
N HIS A 58 6.90 -4.83 0.92
CA HIS A 58 7.10 -6.21 0.49
C HIS A 58 8.22 -6.88 1.30
N ASN A 59 9.32 -6.18 1.49
CA ASN A 59 10.44 -6.70 2.29
C ASN A 59 10.05 -6.94 3.74
N MET A 60 9.13 -6.14 4.25
CA MET A 60 8.58 -6.32 5.61
C MET A 60 7.58 -7.46 5.68
N GLY A 61 7.14 -8.00 4.55
CA GLY A 61 6.10 -9.01 4.48
C GLY A 61 4.69 -8.46 4.69
N ALA A 62 4.52 -7.14 4.60
CA ALA A 62 3.22 -6.50 4.81
C ALA A 62 2.29 -6.62 3.61
N ILE A 63 2.85 -6.77 2.43
CA ILE A 63 2.11 -6.93 1.18
C ILE A 63 2.68 -8.09 0.39
N ARG A 64 1.90 -8.60 -0.54
CA ARG A 64 2.36 -9.67 -1.42
C ARG A 64 1.95 -9.38 -2.86
N ASP A 65 2.73 -9.95 -3.77
CA ASP A 65 2.46 -9.88 -5.20
C ASP A 65 1.45 -10.98 -5.55
N THR A 66 0.31 -10.59 -6.08
CA THR A 66 -0.75 -11.54 -6.46
C THR A 66 -0.61 -12.00 -7.90
N GLY A 67 0.36 -11.47 -8.64
CA GLY A 67 0.54 -11.73 -10.05
C GLY A 67 0.61 -10.43 -10.82
N THR A 68 0.65 -10.53 -12.13
CA THR A 68 0.72 -9.35 -12.98
C THR A 68 -0.62 -9.06 -13.63
N ASP A 69 -0.88 -7.78 -13.86
CA ASP A 69 -2.07 -7.38 -14.61
C ASP A 69 -1.79 -7.41 -16.12
N ALA A 70 -2.75 -6.96 -16.92
CA ALA A 70 -2.61 -6.94 -18.38
C ALA A 70 -1.44 -6.06 -18.85
N GLY A 71 -1.04 -5.08 -18.05
CA GLY A 71 0.12 -4.24 -18.34
C GLY A 71 1.43 -4.79 -17.78
N GLN A 72 1.42 -6.02 -17.29
CA GLN A 72 2.58 -6.71 -16.73
C GLN A 72 3.16 -6.04 -15.48
N GLU A 73 2.34 -5.31 -14.75
CA GLU A 73 2.73 -4.76 -13.46
C GLU A 73 2.21 -5.65 -12.34
N SER A 74 3.01 -5.77 -11.29
CA SER A 74 2.61 -6.54 -10.11
C SER A 74 1.38 -5.92 -9.46
N VAL A 75 0.43 -6.76 -9.12
CA VAL A 75 -0.76 -6.36 -8.37
C VAL A 75 -0.49 -6.71 -6.91
N TRP A 76 -0.53 -5.70 -6.06
CA TRP A 76 -0.19 -5.86 -4.66
C TRP A 76 -1.44 -5.94 -3.81
N GLU A 77 -1.39 -6.80 -2.79
CA GLU A 77 -2.45 -6.85 -1.78
C GLU A 77 -1.85 -6.96 -0.39
N VAL A 78 -2.64 -6.58 0.60
CA VAL A 78 -2.20 -6.61 2.00
C VAL A 78 -2.23 -8.03 2.52
N VAL A 79 -1.19 -8.40 3.26
CA VAL A 79 -1.13 -9.68 3.99
C VAL A 79 -1.75 -9.44 5.37
N GLU A 80 -2.82 -10.14 5.67
CA GLU A 80 -3.49 -10.01 6.96
C GLU A 80 -3.45 -11.28 7.80
#